data_036b1d876b5e5a3256e6004081901721
#
_entry.id   036b1d876b5e5a3256e6004081901721
#
_cell.length_a   1.000
_cell.length_b   1.000
_cell.length_c   1.000
_cell.angle_alpha   90.00
_cell.angle_beta   90.00
_cell.angle_gamma   90.00
#
_symmetry.space_group_name_H-M   'P 1'
#
loop_
_entity.id
_entity.type
_entity.pdbx_description
1 polymer ?
#
loop_
_entity_poly.entity_id
_entity_poly.type
_entity_poly.pdbx_seq_one_letter_code
_entity_poly.pdbx_strand_id
1 'polypeptide(L)'
;MTARSERPQRATLVDVALAAQVSRQTVSNVLNNPGKVSPATLARVRTEIDRLNFLPNLSARALRQRRANALGVELNATGRRRLGNIQDSFLVELTVTARERDSHIITFAVEDHLEPESEYERLLATQMVSGFVLTNTRHEDPRPAWLRDHDVPFVSFGRVWDDPAFTAWADVDGSVGIALGVRHLVDRGYGPIGYLGWPHGSPVGDDRRSGWATATTELGIHDPALQEVLPQDLPDAAAVASLIQRVGVGGAIVCASDTLALTAYQAVRDQGLQPGTDIGLVGFDDTDTAQAFGLTSLRQPLAEIAHTLLAFLAEADAGGKAPAHGLVFDPEIIPRRSTRRSSTPPTHVVTNPAGNRSHDGDRS
;
A
#
# COMPACT_ATOMS: atom_id res chain seq x y z
N MET A 1 -23.40 -27.89 40.52
CA MET A 1 -23.72 -28.60 39.24
C MET A 1 -23.88 -27.58 38.16
N THR A 2 -22.79 -27.32 37.41
CA THR A 2 -22.77 -26.37 36.32
C THR A 2 -23.05 -27.12 35.02
N ALA A 3 -24.17 -26.78 34.39
CA ALA A 3 -24.56 -27.32 33.08
C ALA A 3 -23.50 -26.95 32.03
N ARG A 4 -22.85 -27.95 31.47
CA ARG A 4 -22.01 -27.85 30.30
C ARG A 4 -22.92 -27.46 29.12
N SER A 5 -22.80 -26.25 28.62
CA SER A 5 -23.40 -25.81 27.35
C SER A 5 -22.85 -26.67 26.23
N GLU A 6 -23.64 -27.62 25.73
CA GLU A 6 -23.34 -28.36 24.54
C GLU A 6 -23.35 -27.39 23.35
N ARG A 7 -22.20 -27.17 22.72
CA ARG A 7 -22.12 -26.46 21.45
C ARG A 7 -22.92 -27.25 20.40
N PRO A 8 -23.79 -26.63 19.61
CA PRO A 8 -24.52 -27.31 18.55
C PRO A 8 -23.54 -27.98 17.62
N GLN A 9 -23.68 -29.29 17.46
CA GLN A 9 -22.83 -30.13 16.61
C GLN A 9 -23.07 -29.71 15.17
N ARG A 10 -22.05 -29.18 14.48
CA ARG A 10 -22.14 -28.78 13.07
C ARG A 10 -22.44 -30.00 12.22
N ALA A 11 -23.41 -29.87 11.29
CA ALA A 11 -23.73 -30.91 10.34
C ALA A 11 -22.46 -31.35 9.56
N THR A 12 -22.32 -32.62 9.31
CA THR A 12 -21.22 -33.23 8.58
C THR A 12 -21.64 -33.61 7.15
N LEU A 13 -20.66 -33.89 6.30
CA LEU A 13 -20.91 -34.42 4.94
C LEU A 13 -21.70 -35.75 4.96
N VAL A 14 -21.56 -36.53 6.04
CA VAL A 14 -22.32 -37.74 6.26
C VAL A 14 -23.80 -37.45 6.53
N ASP A 15 -24.09 -36.43 7.31
CA ASP A 15 -25.46 -36.02 7.63
C ASP A 15 -26.19 -35.55 6.39
N VAL A 16 -25.52 -34.77 5.51
CA VAL A 16 -26.06 -34.36 4.21
C VAL A 16 -26.31 -35.55 3.30
N ALA A 17 -25.37 -36.50 3.26
CA ALA A 17 -25.50 -37.71 2.42
C ALA A 17 -26.70 -38.57 2.86
N LEU A 18 -26.89 -38.75 4.16
CA LEU A 18 -28.03 -39.44 4.76
C LEU A 18 -29.36 -38.73 4.45
N ALA A 19 -29.40 -37.42 4.67
CA ALA A 19 -30.60 -36.63 4.45
C ALA A 19 -31.02 -36.59 2.98
N ALA A 20 -30.05 -36.43 2.08
CA ALA A 20 -30.28 -36.43 0.62
C ALA A 20 -30.42 -37.84 0.01
N GLN A 21 -30.29 -38.89 0.80
CA GLN A 21 -30.32 -40.31 0.37
C GLN A 21 -29.36 -40.59 -0.80
N VAL A 22 -28.12 -40.17 -0.68
CA VAL A 22 -27.04 -40.36 -1.65
C VAL A 22 -25.75 -40.81 -0.97
N SER A 23 -24.79 -41.27 -1.76
CA SER A 23 -23.46 -41.56 -1.21
C SER A 23 -22.70 -40.30 -0.81
N ARG A 24 -21.76 -40.42 0.15
CA ARG A 24 -20.81 -39.35 0.49
C ARG A 24 -20.05 -38.83 -0.75
N GLN A 25 -19.75 -39.75 -1.71
CA GLN A 25 -19.09 -39.38 -2.95
C GLN A 25 -19.99 -38.52 -3.84
N THR A 26 -21.31 -38.76 -3.85
CA THR A 26 -22.27 -37.96 -4.59
C THR A 26 -22.38 -36.55 -4.03
N VAL A 27 -22.44 -36.40 -2.69
CA VAL A 27 -22.40 -35.07 -2.06
C VAL A 27 -21.09 -34.36 -2.38
N SER A 28 -19.96 -35.03 -2.33
CA SER A 28 -18.65 -34.51 -2.74
C SER A 28 -18.63 -34.05 -4.20
N ASN A 29 -19.25 -34.81 -5.10
CA ASN A 29 -19.36 -34.45 -6.51
C ASN A 29 -20.27 -33.22 -6.71
N VAL A 30 -21.37 -33.10 -5.97
CA VAL A 30 -22.24 -31.91 -6.01
C VAL A 30 -21.47 -30.64 -5.62
N LEU A 31 -20.58 -30.75 -4.63
CA LEU A 31 -19.78 -29.61 -4.14
C LEU A 31 -18.61 -29.26 -5.06
N ASN A 32 -17.97 -30.26 -5.68
CA ASN A 32 -16.70 -30.05 -6.39
C ASN A 32 -16.79 -30.23 -7.91
N ASN A 33 -17.72 -31.02 -8.41
CA ASN A 33 -17.88 -31.40 -9.83
C ASN A 33 -19.36 -31.52 -10.20
N PRO A 34 -20.17 -30.43 -10.11
CA PRO A 34 -21.64 -30.52 -10.29
C PRO A 34 -22.07 -31.07 -11.64
N GLY A 35 -21.25 -30.91 -12.68
CA GLY A 35 -21.50 -31.48 -14.01
C GLY A 35 -21.45 -33.01 -14.10
N LYS A 36 -20.95 -33.70 -13.07
CA LYS A 36 -20.95 -35.19 -13.01
C LYS A 36 -22.17 -35.75 -12.29
N VAL A 37 -23.12 -34.91 -11.90
CA VAL A 37 -24.30 -35.31 -11.13
C VAL A 37 -25.56 -34.90 -11.90
N SER A 38 -26.61 -35.73 -11.87
CA SER A 38 -27.87 -35.40 -12.53
C SER A 38 -28.51 -34.15 -11.92
N PRO A 39 -29.24 -33.34 -12.72
CA PRO A 39 -29.88 -32.10 -12.19
C PRO A 39 -30.81 -32.38 -11.02
N ALA A 40 -31.54 -33.47 -11.02
CA ALA A 40 -32.45 -33.84 -9.93
C ALA A 40 -31.69 -34.16 -8.64
N THR A 41 -30.57 -34.87 -8.72
CA THR A 41 -29.73 -35.16 -7.56
C THR A 41 -29.02 -33.92 -7.05
N LEU A 42 -28.57 -33.06 -7.95
CA LEU A 42 -27.94 -31.76 -7.61
C LEU A 42 -28.90 -30.90 -6.79
N ALA A 43 -30.15 -30.73 -7.25
CA ALA A 43 -31.16 -29.94 -6.55
C ALA A 43 -31.47 -30.51 -5.15
N ARG A 44 -31.68 -31.83 -5.05
CA ARG A 44 -31.97 -32.52 -3.77
C ARG A 44 -30.85 -32.33 -2.77
N VAL A 45 -29.58 -32.52 -3.16
CA VAL A 45 -28.43 -32.39 -2.27
C VAL A 45 -28.28 -30.91 -1.83
N ARG A 46 -28.47 -29.94 -2.72
CA ARG A 46 -28.41 -28.51 -2.37
C ARG A 46 -29.47 -28.13 -1.34
N THR A 47 -30.72 -28.58 -1.50
CA THR A 47 -31.78 -28.37 -0.54
C THR A 47 -31.42 -28.89 0.86
N GLU A 48 -30.78 -30.06 0.94
CA GLU A 48 -30.36 -30.61 2.24
C GLU A 48 -29.13 -29.90 2.83
N ILE A 49 -28.21 -29.42 2.02
CA ILE A 49 -27.09 -28.55 2.45
C ILE A 49 -27.64 -27.28 3.13
N ASP A 50 -28.59 -26.61 2.47
CA ASP A 50 -29.20 -25.38 2.99
C ASP A 50 -30.02 -25.64 4.27
N ARG A 51 -30.83 -26.73 4.29
CA ARG A 51 -31.66 -27.10 5.42
C ARG A 51 -30.82 -27.44 6.68
N LEU A 52 -29.69 -28.14 6.48
CA LEU A 52 -28.80 -28.54 7.56
C LEU A 52 -27.78 -27.45 7.94
N ASN A 53 -27.82 -26.32 7.25
CA ASN A 53 -26.81 -25.27 7.35
C ASN A 53 -25.37 -25.83 7.30
N PHE A 54 -25.20 -26.82 6.38
CA PHE A 54 -23.93 -27.50 6.22
C PHE A 54 -22.93 -26.58 5.52
N LEU A 55 -21.89 -26.21 6.22
CA LEU A 55 -20.75 -25.50 5.67
C LEU A 55 -19.65 -26.52 5.35
N PRO A 56 -19.24 -26.65 4.05
CA PRO A 56 -18.12 -27.50 3.69
C PRO A 56 -16.90 -27.13 4.54
N ASN A 57 -16.28 -28.14 5.17
CA ASN A 57 -15.06 -27.92 5.92
C ASN A 57 -13.91 -27.66 4.94
N LEU A 58 -13.56 -26.40 4.78
CA LEU A 58 -12.46 -25.94 3.90
C LEU A 58 -11.13 -26.60 4.28
N SER A 59 -10.90 -26.86 5.57
CA SER A 59 -9.72 -27.58 6.06
C SER A 59 -9.67 -29.04 5.54
N ALA A 60 -10.85 -29.71 5.46
CA ALA A 60 -10.91 -31.07 4.89
C ALA A 60 -10.76 -31.08 3.36
N ARG A 61 -11.07 -29.96 2.68
CA ARG A 61 -10.83 -29.75 1.25
C ARG A 61 -9.34 -29.49 0.99
N ALA A 62 -8.72 -28.65 1.79
CA ALA A 62 -7.27 -28.37 1.76
C ALA A 62 -6.45 -29.64 2.01
N LEU A 63 -6.84 -30.47 2.98
CA LEU A 63 -6.22 -31.79 3.25
C LEU A 63 -6.30 -32.76 2.06
N ARG A 64 -7.37 -32.69 1.26
CA ARG A 64 -7.50 -33.53 0.04
C ARG A 64 -6.72 -32.97 -1.15
N GLN A 65 -6.60 -31.67 -1.28
CA GLN A 65 -5.87 -31.01 -2.36
C GLN A 65 -4.37 -30.87 -2.03
N ARG A 66 -3.94 -31.24 -0.82
CA ARG A 66 -2.56 -31.13 -0.31
C ARG A 66 -1.96 -29.71 -0.43
N ARG A 67 -2.77 -28.67 -0.63
CA ARG A 67 -2.32 -27.27 -0.70
C ARG A 67 -3.26 -26.37 0.08
N ALA A 68 -2.70 -25.47 0.85
CA ALA A 68 -3.43 -24.34 1.42
C ALA A 68 -3.98 -23.46 0.28
N ASN A 69 -5.17 -22.91 0.43
CA ASN A 69 -5.72 -21.95 -0.53
C ASN A 69 -5.61 -20.53 0.02
N ALA A 70 -4.42 -20.18 0.52
CA ALA A 70 -4.14 -18.89 1.09
C ALA A 70 -2.70 -18.46 0.82
N LEU A 71 -2.49 -17.16 0.70
CA LEU A 71 -1.19 -16.51 0.54
C LEU A 71 -0.85 -15.73 1.80
N GLY A 72 0.40 -15.81 2.22
CA GLY A 72 0.93 -15.04 3.34
C GLY A 72 1.37 -13.66 2.89
N VAL A 73 1.06 -12.64 3.69
CA VAL A 73 1.56 -11.26 3.52
C VAL A 73 2.11 -10.78 4.85
N GLU A 74 3.39 -10.46 4.88
CA GLU A 74 4.01 -9.87 6.05
C GLU A 74 3.60 -8.41 6.21
N LEU A 75 3.10 -8.07 7.39
CA LEU A 75 2.87 -6.70 7.80
C LEU A 75 4.07 -6.17 8.55
N ASN A 76 4.53 -5.00 8.19
CA ASN A 76 5.65 -4.35 8.85
C ASN A 76 5.26 -3.97 10.29
N ALA A 77 5.75 -4.73 11.28
CA ALA A 77 5.42 -4.51 12.69
C ALA A 77 6.11 -3.28 13.29
N THR A 78 7.19 -2.78 12.67
CA THR A 78 7.97 -1.63 13.14
C THR A 78 7.23 -0.30 13.11
N GLY A 79 6.03 -0.27 12.55
CA GLY A 79 5.20 0.93 12.46
C GLY A 79 3.83 0.82 13.13
N ARG A 80 3.69 0.21 14.30
CA ARG A 80 2.42 -0.08 15.02
C ARG A 80 1.34 1.02 15.09
N ARG A 81 1.57 2.20 14.50
CA ARG A 81 0.67 3.36 14.55
C ARG A 81 0.36 4.01 13.20
N ARG A 82 0.65 3.36 12.07
CA ARG A 82 0.40 3.97 10.75
C ARG A 82 -0.84 3.39 10.10
N LEU A 83 -2.01 3.91 10.50
CA LEU A 83 -3.23 3.80 9.72
C LEU A 83 -3.10 4.71 8.49
N GLY A 84 -3.51 4.23 7.31
CA GLY A 84 -3.51 5.00 6.07
C GLY A 84 -2.19 4.92 5.28
N ASN A 85 -1.45 3.84 5.43
CA ASN A 85 -0.30 3.52 4.58
C ASN A 85 -0.78 2.85 3.28
N ILE A 86 0.00 3.00 2.22
CA ILE A 86 -0.23 2.33 0.93
C ILE A 86 -0.39 0.81 1.06
N GLN A 87 0.28 0.19 2.03
CA GLN A 87 0.14 -1.24 2.32
C GLN A 87 -1.28 -1.63 2.71
N ASP A 88 -1.99 -0.80 3.48
CA ASP A 88 -3.37 -1.08 3.88
C ASP A 88 -4.28 -1.11 2.65
N SER A 89 -4.13 -0.12 1.76
CA SER A 89 -4.87 -0.04 0.49
C SER A 89 -4.53 -1.22 -0.43
N PHE A 90 -3.26 -1.56 -0.57
CA PHE A 90 -2.82 -2.71 -1.35
C PHE A 90 -3.38 -4.03 -0.79
N LEU A 91 -3.38 -4.20 0.53
CA LEU A 91 -3.92 -5.40 1.17
C LEU A 91 -5.42 -5.57 0.90
N VAL A 92 -6.19 -4.48 0.83
CA VAL A 92 -7.60 -4.52 0.45
C VAL A 92 -7.74 -5.01 -0.99
N GLU A 93 -7.03 -4.39 -1.94
CA GLU A 93 -7.07 -4.78 -3.36
C GLU A 93 -6.61 -6.23 -3.57
N LEU A 94 -5.54 -6.62 -2.90
CA LEU A 94 -5.03 -7.99 -2.95
C LEU A 94 -6.05 -8.99 -2.41
N THR A 95 -6.75 -8.66 -1.31
CA THR A 95 -7.77 -9.53 -0.71
C THR A 95 -8.98 -9.68 -1.62
N VAL A 96 -9.45 -8.59 -2.25
CA VAL A 96 -10.55 -8.62 -3.22
C VAL A 96 -10.17 -9.50 -4.41
N THR A 97 -8.99 -9.29 -4.99
CA THR A 97 -8.50 -10.04 -6.15
C THR A 97 -8.26 -11.53 -5.82
N ALA A 98 -7.74 -11.83 -4.63
CA ALA A 98 -7.55 -13.22 -4.19
C ALA A 98 -8.87 -13.97 -4.07
N ARG A 99 -9.92 -13.31 -3.56
CA ARG A 99 -11.26 -13.90 -3.46
C ARG A 99 -11.84 -14.30 -4.81
N GLU A 100 -11.59 -13.53 -5.87
CA GLU A 100 -12.03 -13.86 -7.24
C GLU A 100 -11.43 -15.18 -7.75
N ARG A 101 -10.33 -15.60 -7.15
CA ARG A 101 -9.58 -16.84 -7.45
C ARG A 101 -9.78 -17.93 -6.40
N ASP A 102 -10.83 -17.83 -5.58
CA ASP A 102 -11.08 -18.74 -4.44
C ASP A 102 -9.91 -18.81 -3.46
N SER A 103 -9.04 -17.80 -3.38
CA SER A 103 -7.90 -17.74 -2.48
C SER A 103 -8.14 -16.76 -1.33
N HIS A 104 -7.37 -16.87 -0.27
CA HIS A 104 -7.44 -16.01 0.92
C HIS A 104 -6.09 -15.35 1.18
N ILE A 105 -6.11 -14.21 1.87
CA ILE A 105 -4.90 -13.56 2.35
C ILE A 105 -4.80 -13.78 3.86
N ILE A 106 -3.66 -14.26 4.31
CA ILE A 106 -3.30 -14.39 5.73
C ILE A 106 -2.20 -13.37 6.00
N THR A 107 -2.51 -12.40 6.82
CA THR A 107 -1.53 -11.42 7.28
C THR A 107 -0.84 -11.90 8.54
N PHE A 108 0.46 -11.66 8.64
CA PHE A 108 1.26 -11.99 9.81
C PHE A 108 2.29 -10.90 10.06
N ALA A 109 2.85 -10.87 11.25
CA ALA A 109 3.92 -9.96 11.62
C ALA A 109 5.10 -10.77 12.15
N VAL A 110 6.30 -10.32 11.83
CA VAL A 110 7.53 -10.86 12.41
C VAL A 110 7.94 -9.97 13.57
N GLU A 111 8.29 -10.57 14.69
CA GLU A 111 8.81 -9.84 15.85
C GLU A 111 10.27 -9.47 15.63
N ASP A 112 10.67 -8.25 16.03
CA ASP A 112 12.00 -7.67 15.77
C ASP A 112 13.19 -8.52 16.25
N HIS A 113 12.97 -9.47 17.16
CA HIS A 113 13.99 -10.35 17.71
C HIS A 113 14.03 -11.76 17.10
N LEU A 114 13.12 -12.04 16.14
CA LEU A 114 13.08 -13.31 15.43
C LEU A 114 13.66 -13.15 14.01
N GLU A 115 14.33 -14.20 13.55
CA GLU A 115 14.68 -14.29 12.14
C GLU A 115 13.38 -14.31 11.31
N PRO A 116 13.25 -13.44 10.30
CA PRO A 116 12.02 -13.34 9.50
C PRO A 116 11.52 -14.69 8.98
N GLU A 117 12.44 -15.56 8.61
CA GLU A 117 12.19 -16.86 8.02
C GLU A 117 11.45 -17.82 8.97
N SER A 118 11.61 -17.66 10.28
CA SER A 118 10.99 -18.55 11.27
C SER A 118 9.47 -18.54 11.22
N GLU A 119 8.85 -17.40 10.96
CA GLU A 119 7.40 -17.28 10.83
C GLU A 119 6.90 -17.78 9.47
N TYR A 120 7.69 -17.57 8.40
CA TYR A 120 7.43 -18.14 7.08
C TYR A 120 7.43 -19.68 7.15
N GLU A 121 8.45 -20.27 7.78
CA GLU A 121 8.54 -21.71 7.99
C GLU A 121 7.34 -22.24 8.81
N ARG A 122 6.96 -21.56 9.88
CA ARG A 122 5.82 -21.95 10.71
C ARG A 122 4.50 -21.99 9.94
N LEU A 123 4.26 -20.97 9.10
CA LEU A 123 3.04 -20.90 8.28
C LEU A 123 2.99 -22.01 7.21
N LEU A 124 4.13 -22.36 6.63
CA LEU A 124 4.26 -23.47 5.68
C LEU A 124 4.08 -24.82 6.38
N ALA A 125 4.78 -25.05 7.49
CA ALA A 125 4.72 -26.30 8.25
C ALA A 125 3.29 -26.60 8.75
N THR A 126 2.53 -25.57 9.11
CA THR A 126 1.12 -25.69 9.51
C THR A 126 0.16 -25.74 8.32
N GLN A 127 0.65 -25.68 7.10
CA GLN A 127 -0.16 -25.65 5.87
C GLN A 127 -1.21 -24.53 5.88
N MET A 128 -0.92 -23.42 6.51
CA MET A 128 -1.81 -22.25 6.52
C MET A 128 -1.76 -21.48 5.22
N VAL A 129 -0.59 -21.45 4.56
CA VAL A 129 -0.36 -20.74 3.29
C VAL A 129 0.28 -21.67 2.25
N SER A 130 0.08 -21.38 0.97
CA SER A 130 0.70 -22.07 -0.17
C SER A 130 1.82 -21.27 -0.83
N GLY A 131 1.98 -20.01 -0.46
CA GLY A 131 2.97 -19.10 -1.01
C GLY A 131 2.84 -17.73 -0.36
N PHE A 132 3.61 -16.76 -0.86
CA PHE A 132 3.68 -15.42 -0.25
C PHE A 132 3.60 -14.31 -1.30
N VAL A 133 3.09 -13.17 -0.85
CA VAL A 133 3.25 -11.89 -1.53
C VAL A 133 4.15 -11.02 -0.67
N LEU A 134 5.36 -10.77 -1.15
CA LEU A 134 6.32 -9.90 -0.49
C LEU A 134 5.95 -8.43 -0.73
N THR A 135 6.17 -7.61 0.26
CA THR A 135 6.07 -6.15 0.21
C THR A 135 7.28 -5.54 0.90
N ASN A 136 7.54 -4.25 0.68
CA ASN A 136 8.66 -3.53 1.30
C ASN A 136 10.01 -4.23 1.13
N THR A 137 10.29 -4.74 -0.04
CA THR A 137 11.59 -5.31 -0.39
C THR A 137 12.69 -4.24 -0.29
N ARG A 138 13.85 -4.66 0.16
CA ARG A 138 15.03 -3.80 0.37
C ARG A 138 16.30 -4.45 -0.17
N HIS A 139 17.40 -3.70 -0.18
CA HIS A 139 18.71 -4.30 -0.38
C HIS A 139 19.01 -5.31 0.74
N GLU A 140 19.72 -6.37 0.38
CA GLU A 140 20.08 -7.47 1.29
C GLU A 140 18.84 -8.09 2.00
N ASP A 141 17.69 -8.12 1.31
CA ASP A 141 16.48 -8.77 1.81
C ASP A 141 16.66 -10.29 1.78
N PRO A 142 16.67 -10.98 2.94
CA PRO A 142 16.90 -12.42 2.96
C PRO A 142 15.73 -13.25 2.45
N ARG A 143 14.51 -12.70 2.52
CA ARG A 143 13.26 -13.40 2.23
C ARG A 143 13.20 -14.02 0.82
N PRO A 144 13.54 -13.31 -0.27
CA PRO A 144 13.47 -13.88 -1.62
C PRO A 144 14.41 -15.08 -1.81
N ALA A 145 15.63 -15.01 -1.27
CA ALA A 145 16.59 -16.11 -1.35
C ALA A 145 16.09 -17.32 -0.57
N TRP A 146 15.63 -17.11 0.66
CA TRP A 146 15.12 -18.18 1.50
C TRP A 146 13.90 -18.88 0.87
N LEU A 147 12.93 -18.13 0.35
CA LEU A 147 11.73 -18.70 -0.30
C LEU A 147 12.08 -19.54 -1.52
N ARG A 148 13.05 -19.11 -2.31
CA ARG A 148 13.53 -19.85 -3.47
C ARG A 148 14.25 -21.16 -3.08
N ASP A 149 15.14 -21.09 -2.08
CA ASP A 149 15.91 -22.25 -1.61
C ASP A 149 14.98 -23.33 -1.01
N HIS A 150 13.78 -22.97 -0.60
CA HIS A 150 12.75 -23.88 -0.08
C HIS A 150 11.65 -24.23 -1.09
N ASP A 151 11.82 -23.88 -2.38
CA ASP A 151 10.83 -24.09 -3.45
C ASP A 151 9.43 -23.54 -3.10
N VAL A 152 9.37 -22.41 -2.39
CA VAL A 152 8.11 -21.77 -1.99
C VAL A 152 7.70 -20.76 -3.05
N PRO A 153 6.47 -20.86 -3.62
CA PRO A 153 5.98 -19.87 -4.57
C PRO A 153 5.84 -18.49 -3.92
N PHE A 154 6.34 -17.46 -4.57
CA PHE A 154 6.14 -16.08 -4.14
C PHE A 154 6.17 -15.10 -5.29
N VAL A 155 5.57 -13.94 -5.06
CA VAL A 155 5.61 -12.76 -5.91
C VAL A 155 5.94 -11.53 -5.06
N SER A 156 6.31 -10.42 -5.68
CA SER A 156 6.66 -9.21 -4.94
C SER A 156 5.94 -7.98 -5.48
N PHE A 157 5.28 -7.24 -4.59
CA PHE A 157 4.94 -5.85 -4.81
C PHE A 157 6.17 -5.00 -4.47
N GLY A 158 6.80 -4.48 -5.50
CA GLY A 158 8.14 -3.89 -5.48
C GLY A 158 9.19 -4.83 -6.07
N ARG A 159 10.23 -4.24 -6.64
CA ARG A 159 11.37 -4.94 -7.23
C ARG A 159 12.12 -5.73 -6.17
N VAL A 160 12.68 -6.88 -6.54
CA VAL A 160 13.69 -7.57 -5.72
C VAL A 160 15.05 -7.03 -6.14
N TRP A 161 15.57 -6.08 -5.38
CA TRP A 161 16.66 -5.18 -5.79
C TRP A 161 17.99 -5.87 -6.10
N ASP A 162 18.29 -6.95 -5.39
CA ASP A 162 19.59 -7.64 -5.50
C ASP A 162 19.51 -8.93 -6.34
N ASP A 163 18.33 -9.20 -6.94
CA ASP A 163 18.10 -10.36 -7.77
C ASP A 163 17.45 -9.99 -9.11
N PRO A 164 18.25 -9.54 -10.08
CA PRO A 164 17.73 -9.17 -11.39
C PRO A 164 17.16 -10.36 -12.20
N ALA A 165 17.44 -11.59 -11.76
CA ALA A 165 16.89 -12.79 -12.40
C ALA A 165 15.48 -13.12 -11.90
N PHE A 166 15.07 -12.60 -10.75
CA PHE A 166 13.70 -12.75 -10.27
C PHE A 166 12.79 -11.75 -10.99
N THR A 167 11.80 -12.26 -11.69
CA THR A 167 10.93 -11.47 -12.58
C THR A 167 9.45 -11.47 -12.19
N ALA A 168 9.06 -12.25 -11.17
CA ALA A 168 7.68 -12.34 -10.72
C ALA A 168 7.32 -11.18 -9.75
N TRP A 169 7.54 -9.95 -10.18
CA TRP A 169 7.24 -8.74 -9.41
C TRP A 169 6.47 -7.71 -10.25
N ALA A 170 5.72 -6.87 -9.56
CA ALA A 170 5.09 -5.68 -10.10
C ALA A 170 5.39 -4.49 -9.20
N ASP A 171 5.74 -3.35 -9.77
CA ASP A 171 6.14 -2.15 -9.05
C ASP A 171 5.54 -0.90 -9.68
N VAL A 172 5.63 0.22 -8.97
CA VAL A 172 5.25 1.53 -9.47
C VAL A 172 6.51 2.32 -9.81
N ASP A 173 6.51 3.05 -10.94
CA ASP A 173 7.60 3.95 -11.28
C ASP A 173 7.58 5.18 -10.38
N GLY A 174 8.34 5.10 -9.28
CA GLY A 174 8.46 6.17 -8.32
C GLY A 174 9.11 7.42 -8.90
N SER A 175 10.09 7.22 -9.78
CA SER A 175 10.83 8.30 -10.45
C SER A 175 9.92 9.07 -11.41
N VAL A 176 9.20 8.36 -12.29
CA VAL A 176 8.20 8.96 -13.19
C VAL A 176 7.11 9.69 -12.41
N GLY A 177 6.61 9.08 -11.32
CA GLY A 177 5.60 9.70 -10.47
C GLY A 177 6.05 11.03 -9.87
N ILE A 178 7.21 11.07 -9.25
CA ILE A 178 7.74 12.32 -8.68
C ILE A 178 8.01 13.36 -9.78
N ALA A 179 8.51 12.94 -10.93
CA ALA A 179 8.70 13.85 -12.07
C ALA A 179 7.37 14.45 -12.56
N LEU A 180 6.27 13.68 -12.58
CA LEU A 180 4.92 14.21 -12.85
C LEU A 180 4.50 15.25 -11.79
N GLY A 181 4.77 14.98 -10.52
CA GLY A 181 4.50 15.92 -9.42
C GLY A 181 5.27 17.23 -9.58
N VAL A 182 6.56 17.18 -9.92
CA VAL A 182 7.40 18.36 -10.19
C VAL A 182 6.84 19.17 -11.36
N ARG A 183 6.57 18.53 -12.50
CA ARG A 183 6.00 19.22 -13.68
C ARG A 183 4.66 19.85 -13.38
N HIS A 184 3.77 19.14 -12.67
CA HIS A 184 2.48 19.69 -12.24
C HIS A 184 2.65 20.97 -11.41
N LEU A 185 3.62 21.00 -10.49
CA LEU A 185 3.87 22.18 -9.65
C LEU A 185 4.39 23.37 -10.49
N VAL A 186 5.32 23.11 -11.41
CA VAL A 186 5.85 24.14 -12.32
C VAL A 186 4.75 24.69 -13.24
N ASP A 187 3.89 23.82 -13.80
CA ASP A 187 2.76 24.20 -14.65
C ASP A 187 1.73 25.07 -13.89
N ARG A 188 1.65 24.90 -12.56
CA ARG A 188 0.83 25.75 -11.67
C ARG A 188 1.52 27.04 -11.23
N GLY A 189 2.73 27.29 -11.73
CA GLY A 189 3.51 28.50 -11.47
C GLY A 189 4.21 28.52 -10.11
N TYR A 190 4.43 27.35 -9.47
CA TYR A 190 5.27 27.27 -8.29
C TYR A 190 6.76 27.21 -8.68
N GLY A 191 7.59 27.75 -7.84
CA GLY A 191 9.05 27.66 -7.90
C GLY A 191 9.69 28.55 -6.85
N PRO A 192 10.74 28.06 -6.20
CA PRO A 192 11.49 26.78 -6.32
C PRO A 192 10.73 25.52 -5.92
N ILE A 193 11.23 24.33 -6.35
CA ILE A 193 10.61 23.03 -6.03
C ILE A 193 11.54 22.21 -5.14
N GLY A 194 11.15 22.02 -3.88
CA GLY A 194 11.86 21.18 -2.93
C GLY A 194 11.40 19.70 -2.95
N TYR A 195 12.20 18.85 -2.34
CA TYR A 195 11.91 17.43 -2.13
C TYR A 195 11.98 17.07 -0.66
N LEU A 196 10.99 16.30 -0.20
CA LEU A 196 10.95 15.72 1.15
C LEU A 196 10.84 14.20 1.04
N GLY A 197 11.85 13.48 1.51
CA GLY A 197 11.93 12.04 1.35
C GLY A 197 12.51 11.30 2.54
N TRP A 198 12.91 10.05 2.30
CA TRP A 198 13.56 9.20 3.28
C TRP A 198 15.08 9.21 3.12
N PRO A 199 15.84 8.82 4.16
CA PRO A 199 17.29 8.70 4.09
C PRO A 199 17.73 7.75 2.97
N HIS A 200 18.97 7.90 2.53
CA HIS A 200 19.60 6.99 1.60
C HIS A 200 19.57 5.54 2.08
N GLY A 201 19.49 4.60 1.14
CA GLY A 201 19.40 3.17 1.43
C GLY A 201 17.97 2.64 1.48
N SER A 202 16.97 3.51 1.30
CA SER A 202 15.62 3.11 0.94
C SER A 202 15.52 3.06 -0.59
N PRO A 203 15.47 1.88 -1.24
CA PRO A 203 15.49 1.82 -2.69
C PRO A 203 14.32 2.59 -3.34
N VAL A 204 13.12 2.49 -2.76
CA VAL A 204 11.93 3.25 -3.20
C VAL A 204 12.14 4.76 -2.97
N GLY A 205 12.76 5.14 -1.84
CA GLY A 205 13.07 6.55 -1.55
C GLY A 205 14.10 7.13 -2.50
N ASP A 206 15.13 6.35 -2.82
CA ASP A 206 16.19 6.75 -3.75
C ASP A 206 15.68 6.86 -5.18
N ASP A 207 14.79 5.97 -5.63
CA ASP A 207 14.12 6.03 -6.92
C ASP A 207 13.27 7.31 -7.03
N ARG A 208 12.43 7.61 -6.02
CA ARG A 208 11.58 8.82 -5.98
C ARG A 208 12.43 10.09 -5.95
N ARG A 209 13.51 10.11 -5.20
CA ARG A 209 14.44 11.26 -5.17
C ARG A 209 15.12 11.49 -6.51
N SER A 210 15.52 10.41 -7.20
CA SER A 210 16.09 10.47 -8.53
C SER A 210 15.12 11.14 -9.52
N GLY A 211 13.82 10.85 -9.42
CA GLY A 211 12.77 11.50 -10.22
C GLY A 211 12.71 13.01 -10.01
N TRP A 212 12.81 13.47 -8.76
CA TRP A 212 12.89 14.91 -8.46
C TRP A 212 14.15 15.56 -9.04
N ALA A 213 15.31 14.95 -8.81
CA ALA A 213 16.58 15.50 -9.29
C ALA A 213 16.62 15.57 -10.82
N THR A 214 16.16 14.52 -11.50
CA THR A 214 16.09 14.48 -12.96
C THR A 214 15.13 15.54 -13.50
N ALA A 215 13.90 15.58 -13.02
CA ALA A 215 12.90 16.52 -13.51
C ALA A 215 13.28 17.99 -13.27
N THR A 216 13.83 18.31 -12.09
CA THR A 216 14.29 19.68 -11.80
C THR A 216 15.51 20.08 -12.64
N THR A 217 16.41 19.12 -12.93
CA THR A 217 17.56 19.35 -13.82
C THR A 217 17.12 19.59 -15.27
N GLU A 218 16.21 18.78 -15.79
CA GLU A 218 15.63 18.96 -17.14
C GLU A 218 14.97 20.33 -17.32
N LEU A 219 14.33 20.83 -16.24
CA LEU A 219 13.66 22.12 -16.22
C LEU A 219 14.62 23.29 -15.92
N GLY A 220 15.90 23.03 -15.65
CA GLY A 220 16.90 24.05 -15.34
C GLY A 220 16.69 24.75 -13.98
N ILE A 221 16.00 24.10 -13.04
CA ILE A 221 15.67 24.65 -11.70
C ILE A 221 16.22 23.80 -10.55
N HIS A 222 17.13 22.87 -10.83
CA HIS A 222 17.68 21.98 -9.82
C HIS A 222 18.56 22.73 -8.81
N ASP A 223 18.19 22.63 -7.53
CA ASP A 223 19.01 23.09 -6.40
C ASP A 223 19.11 21.95 -5.36
N PRO A 224 20.27 21.32 -5.20
CA PRO A 224 20.46 20.22 -4.26
C PRO A 224 20.26 20.62 -2.80
N ALA A 225 20.28 21.93 -2.47
CA ALA A 225 19.99 22.41 -1.13
C ALA A 225 18.49 22.38 -0.80
N LEU A 226 17.60 22.16 -1.79
CA LEU A 226 16.16 22.09 -1.61
C LEU A 226 15.65 20.67 -1.36
N GLN A 227 16.47 19.81 -0.78
CA GLN A 227 16.03 18.49 -0.34
C GLN A 227 16.16 18.36 1.18
N GLU A 228 15.28 17.54 1.74
CA GLU A 228 15.30 17.13 3.14
C GLU A 228 14.92 15.66 3.25
N VAL A 229 15.54 14.94 4.18
CA VAL A 229 15.27 13.55 4.43
C VAL A 229 14.93 13.30 5.88
N LEU A 230 13.84 12.58 6.11
CA LEU A 230 13.36 12.27 7.45
C LEU A 230 13.34 10.76 7.65
N PRO A 231 13.85 10.25 8.79
CA PRO A 231 13.63 8.87 9.18
C PRO A 231 12.12 8.57 9.24
N GLN A 232 11.74 7.38 8.79
CA GLN A 232 10.31 7.00 8.75
C GLN A 232 9.61 7.11 10.11
N ASP A 233 10.33 6.91 11.20
CA ASP A 233 9.79 6.80 12.55
C ASP A 233 9.89 8.09 13.37
N LEU A 234 10.64 9.09 12.90
CA LEU A 234 10.90 10.34 13.61
C LEU A 234 10.70 11.54 12.67
N PRO A 235 9.47 12.03 12.49
CA PRO A 235 9.26 13.27 11.77
C PRO A 235 9.94 14.43 12.53
N ASP A 236 10.98 15.01 11.93
CA ASP A 236 11.64 16.21 12.44
C ASP A 236 10.95 17.46 11.90
N ALA A 237 10.06 18.04 12.70
CA ALA A 237 9.32 19.23 12.33
C ALA A 237 10.26 20.43 12.07
N ALA A 238 11.43 20.50 12.74
CA ALA A 238 12.38 21.58 12.53
C ALA A 238 13.08 21.47 11.17
N ALA A 239 13.44 20.25 10.75
CA ALA A 239 14.01 20.02 9.44
C ALA A 239 13.02 20.37 8.32
N VAL A 240 11.74 20.00 8.46
CA VAL A 240 10.69 20.39 7.51
C VAL A 240 10.48 21.90 7.48
N ALA A 241 10.46 22.55 8.65
CA ALA A 241 10.35 24.01 8.73
C ALA A 241 11.50 24.71 8.02
N SER A 242 12.73 24.20 8.15
CA SER A 242 13.91 24.69 7.46
C SER A 242 13.78 24.53 5.93
N LEU A 243 13.29 23.39 5.45
CA LEU A 243 13.03 23.20 4.01
C LEU A 243 12.01 24.22 3.48
N ILE A 244 10.90 24.45 4.22
CA ILE A 244 9.88 25.45 3.85
C ILE A 244 10.49 26.84 3.73
N GLN A 245 11.39 27.23 4.63
CA GLN A 245 12.09 28.52 4.58
C GLN A 245 13.01 28.62 3.36
N ARG A 246 13.74 27.55 3.02
CA ARG A 246 14.62 27.52 1.83
C ARG A 246 13.82 27.60 0.53
N VAL A 247 12.70 26.90 0.46
CA VAL A 247 11.79 26.93 -0.68
C VAL A 247 11.12 28.30 -0.85
N GLY A 248 10.72 28.92 0.25
CA GLY A 248 10.10 30.25 0.29
C GLY A 248 8.66 30.29 -0.21
N VAL A 249 7.99 31.43 0.06
CA VAL A 249 6.60 31.65 -0.40
C VAL A 249 6.53 31.69 -1.93
N GLY A 250 5.59 30.98 -2.49
CA GLY A 250 5.45 30.79 -3.94
C GLY A 250 6.15 29.54 -4.47
N GLY A 251 6.98 28.89 -3.65
CA GLY A 251 7.57 27.60 -3.99
C GLY A 251 6.67 26.41 -3.62
N ALA A 252 7.20 25.20 -3.80
CA ALA A 252 6.46 23.99 -3.51
C ALA A 252 7.39 22.85 -3.07
N ILE A 253 6.80 21.81 -2.46
CA ILE A 253 7.50 20.60 -2.04
C ILE A 253 6.79 19.39 -2.60
N VAL A 254 7.54 18.53 -3.32
CA VAL A 254 7.09 17.18 -3.66
C VAL A 254 7.62 16.21 -2.62
N CYS A 255 6.76 15.35 -2.11
CA CYS A 255 7.05 14.46 -1.00
C CYS A 255 7.05 13.00 -1.45
N ALA A 256 7.94 12.19 -0.87
CA ALA A 256 8.03 10.77 -1.18
C ALA A 256 6.81 9.94 -0.71
N SER A 257 5.94 10.49 0.13
CA SER A 257 4.68 9.85 0.53
C SER A 257 3.68 10.89 1.03
N ASP A 258 2.42 10.49 1.12
CA ASP A 258 1.37 11.32 1.74
C ASP A 258 1.64 11.60 3.21
N THR A 259 2.23 10.64 3.94
CA THR A 259 2.61 10.84 5.34
C THR A 259 3.60 12.01 5.49
N LEU A 260 4.62 12.05 4.64
CA LEU A 260 5.58 13.16 4.61
C LEU A 260 4.92 14.47 4.16
N ALA A 261 4.04 14.40 3.17
CA ALA A 261 3.32 15.57 2.69
C ALA A 261 2.37 16.14 3.75
N LEU A 262 1.75 15.30 4.59
CA LEU A 262 0.93 15.74 5.72
C LEU A 262 1.79 16.37 6.83
N THR A 263 2.99 15.85 7.07
CA THR A 263 3.97 16.50 7.97
C THR A 263 4.35 17.90 7.44
N ALA A 264 4.63 18.01 6.13
CA ALA A 264 4.89 19.29 5.50
C ALA A 264 3.66 20.23 5.56
N TYR A 265 2.46 19.69 5.33
CA TYR A 265 1.20 20.43 5.43
C TYR A 265 1.04 21.07 6.82
N GLN A 266 1.27 20.30 7.88
CA GLN A 266 1.20 20.81 9.24
C GLN A 266 2.29 21.88 9.50
N ALA A 267 3.52 21.63 9.10
CA ALA A 267 4.63 22.55 9.27
C ALA A 267 4.41 23.89 8.53
N VAL A 268 3.79 23.88 7.33
CA VAL A 268 3.37 25.09 6.62
C VAL A 268 2.34 25.87 7.43
N ARG A 269 1.34 25.17 8.01
CA ARG A 269 0.32 25.79 8.84
C ARG A 269 0.89 26.40 10.12
N ASP A 270 1.84 25.72 10.77
CA ASP A 270 2.47 26.17 12.00
C ASP A 270 3.31 27.45 11.78
N GLN A 271 3.77 27.69 10.56
CA GLN A 271 4.42 28.95 10.15
C GLN A 271 3.44 30.06 9.73
N GLY A 272 2.13 29.83 9.87
CA GLY A 272 1.09 30.79 9.48
C GLY A 272 0.85 30.87 7.97
N LEU A 273 1.46 29.98 7.20
CA LEU A 273 1.30 29.88 5.76
C LEU A 273 0.13 28.97 5.37
N GLN A 274 -0.33 29.09 4.12
CA GLN A 274 -1.44 28.29 3.59
C GLN A 274 -0.96 27.31 2.53
N PRO A 275 -1.13 25.98 2.76
CA PRO A 275 -0.86 24.97 1.75
C PRO A 275 -1.72 25.21 0.48
N GLY A 276 -1.06 25.18 -0.66
CA GLY A 276 -1.65 25.47 -1.97
C GLY A 276 -1.59 26.93 -2.37
N THR A 277 -1.72 27.88 -1.45
CA THR A 277 -1.62 29.31 -1.75
C THR A 277 -0.19 29.82 -1.64
N ASP A 278 0.44 29.59 -0.50
CA ASP A 278 1.78 30.08 -0.20
C ASP A 278 2.85 29.04 -0.54
N ILE A 279 2.58 27.77 -0.23
CA ILE A 279 3.46 26.62 -0.52
C ILE A 279 2.63 25.53 -1.19
N GLY A 280 3.02 25.13 -2.41
CA GLY A 280 2.45 23.96 -3.08
C GLY A 280 2.91 22.66 -2.42
N LEU A 281 2.02 21.66 -2.29
CA LEU A 281 2.38 20.37 -1.73
C LEU A 281 1.83 19.24 -2.60
N VAL A 282 2.70 18.28 -2.95
CA VAL A 282 2.33 17.04 -3.64
C VAL A 282 2.81 15.87 -2.80
N GLY A 283 1.91 14.91 -2.54
CA GLY A 283 2.19 13.63 -1.89
C GLY A 283 2.34 12.48 -2.88
N PHE A 284 2.47 11.29 -2.35
CA PHE A 284 2.48 10.03 -3.07
C PHE A 284 1.66 9.02 -2.28
N ASP A 285 0.82 8.20 -2.95
CA ASP A 285 -0.01 7.09 -2.47
C ASP A 285 -1.53 7.33 -2.60
N ASP A 286 -1.99 8.58 -2.64
CA ASP A 286 -3.40 8.98 -2.71
C ASP A 286 -4.28 8.36 -1.62
N THR A 287 -3.79 8.41 -0.39
CA THR A 287 -4.46 7.87 0.79
C THR A 287 -5.77 8.62 1.13
N ASP A 288 -6.69 7.97 1.86
CA ASP A 288 -7.91 8.60 2.36
C ASP A 288 -7.63 9.85 3.20
N THR A 289 -6.52 9.83 3.97
CA THR A 289 -6.07 10.99 4.75
C THR A 289 -5.67 12.14 3.83
N ALA A 290 -4.92 11.87 2.76
CA ALA A 290 -4.56 12.89 1.78
C ALA A 290 -5.80 13.48 1.11
N GLN A 291 -6.82 12.66 0.78
CA GLN A 291 -8.10 13.13 0.25
C GLN A 291 -8.81 14.05 1.23
N ALA A 292 -8.93 13.66 2.49
CA ALA A 292 -9.59 14.45 3.54
C ALA A 292 -8.94 15.82 3.74
N PHE A 293 -7.62 15.89 3.66
CA PHE A 293 -6.86 17.14 3.73
C PHE A 293 -6.82 17.93 2.40
N GLY A 294 -7.36 17.38 1.32
CA GLY A 294 -7.32 17.97 -0.01
C GLY A 294 -5.88 18.08 -0.55
N LEU A 295 -5.05 17.11 -0.22
CA LEU A 295 -3.68 17.00 -0.69
C LEU A 295 -3.66 16.46 -2.12
N THR A 296 -2.99 17.15 -3.04
CA THR A 296 -2.63 16.61 -4.35
C THR A 296 -1.67 15.46 -4.14
N SER A 297 -1.92 14.32 -4.76
CA SER A 297 -1.12 13.13 -4.56
C SER A 297 -0.99 12.30 -5.83
N LEU A 298 -0.01 11.42 -5.85
CA LEU A 298 0.26 10.46 -6.91
C LEU A 298 -0.37 9.12 -6.54
N ARG A 299 -1.41 8.71 -7.28
CA ARG A 299 -2.14 7.47 -7.08
C ARG A 299 -1.43 6.31 -7.73
N GLN A 300 -1.27 5.22 -6.98
CA GLN A 300 -0.73 3.97 -7.48
C GLN A 300 -1.87 3.06 -8.00
N PRO A 301 -1.69 2.34 -9.13
CA PRO A 301 -2.71 1.43 -9.68
C PRO A 301 -2.71 0.08 -8.96
N LEU A 302 -3.06 0.08 -7.67
CA LEU A 302 -2.93 -1.08 -6.77
C LEU A 302 -3.76 -2.28 -7.20
N ALA A 303 -4.95 -2.06 -7.77
CA ALA A 303 -5.80 -3.13 -8.28
C ALA A 303 -5.12 -3.88 -9.44
N GLU A 304 -4.53 -3.14 -10.40
CA GLU A 304 -3.81 -3.73 -11.54
C GLU A 304 -2.57 -4.50 -11.07
N ILE A 305 -1.87 -3.97 -10.08
CA ILE A 305 -0.71 -4.62 -9.45
C ILE A 305 -1.14 -5.93 -8.77
N ALA A 306 -2.20 -5.91 -7.97
CA ALA A 306 -2.72 -7.10 -7.29
C ALA A 306 -3.13 -8.19 -8.31
N HIS A 307 -3.87 -7.81 -9.36
CA HIS A 307 -4.26 -8.73 -10.44
C HIS A 307 -3.03 -9.35 -11.13
N THR A 308 -2.02 -8.55 -11.42
CA THR A 308 -0.78 -8.99 -12.07
C THR A 308 -0.02 -10.00 -11.21
N LEU A 309 0.18 -9.68 -9.93
CA LEU A 309 0.91 -10.56 -9.01
C LEU A 309 0.21 -11.92 -8.84
N LEU A 310 -1.12 -11.91 -8.67
CA LEU A 310 -1.88 -13.16 -8.55
C LEU A 310 -1.96 -13.93 -9.88
N ALA A 311 -1.84 -13.27 -11.03
CA ALA A 311 -1.70 -13.93 -12.31
C ALA A 311 -0.36 -14.67 -12.41
N PHE A 312 0.75 -14.06 -12.00
CA PHE A 312 2.07 -14.68 -11.98
C PHE A 312 2.10 -15.94 -11.10
N LEU A 313 1.48 -15.90 -9.91
CA LEU A 313 1.36 -17.08 -9.05
C LEU A 313 0.53 -18.20 -9.70
N ALA A 314 -0.58 -17.84 -10.33
CA ALA A 314 -1.45 -18.83 -10.99
C ALA A 314 -0.75 -19.49 -12.18
N GLU A 315 0.03 -18.77 -12.96
CA GLU A 315 0.84 -19.32 -14.05
C GLU A 315 1.93 -20.26 -13.53
N ALA A 316 2.62 -19.89 -12.46
CA ALA A 316 3.62 -20.74 -11.82
C ALA A 316 3.00 -22.05 -11.30
N ASP A 317 1.84 -22.00 -10.66
CA ASP A 317 1.09 -23.17 -10.18
C ASP A 317 0.63 -24.10 -11.31
N ALA A 318 0.33 -23.54 -12.48
CA ALA A 318 -0.01 -24.31 -13.69
C ALA A 318 1.20 -24.94 -14.39
N GLY A 319 2.40 -24.76 -13.86
CA GLY A 319 3.66 -25.18 -14.49
C GLY A 319 4.08 -24.30 -15.66
N GLY A 320 3.53 -23.09 -15.74
CA GLY A 320 3.91 -22.06 -16.70
C GLY A 320 5.31 -21.50 -16.43
N LYS A 321 5.79 -20.68 -17.34
CA LYS A 321 7.08 -19.99 -17.19
C LYS A 321 6.90 -18.73 -16.37
N ALA A 322 7.91 -18.39 -15.58
CA ALA A 322 8.00 -17.05 -14.96
C ALA A 322 7.88 -15.97 -16.05
N PRO A 323 7.32 -14.77 -15.70
CA PRO A 323 7.25 -13.67 -16.64
C PRO A 323 8.64 -13.32 -17.18
N ALA A 324 8.73 -12.83 -18.41
CA ALA A 324 10.02 -12.53 -19.05
C ALA A 324 10.78 -11.40 -18.31
N HIS A 325 10.02 -10.49 -17.69
CA HIS A 325 10.54 -9.36 -16.88
C HIS A 325 9.46 -8.93 -15.89
N GLY A 326 9.86 -8.27 -14.83
CA GLY A 326 8.93 -7.62 -13.90
C GLY A 326 8.16 -6.49 -14.59
N LEU A 327 6.99 -6.15 -14.05
CA LEU A 327 6.15 -5.10 -14.63
C LEU A 327 6.23 -3.83 -13.79
N VAL A 328 6.32 -2.70 -14.46
CA VAL A 328 6.32 -1.36 -13.87
C VAL A 328 5.09 -0.62 -14.33
N PHE A 329 4.40 0.04 -13.40
CA PHE A 329 3.19 0.80 -13.64
C PHE A 329 3.42 2.28 -13.35
N ASP A 330 2.91 3.15 -14.21
CA ASP A 330 2.97 4.58 -13.99
C ASP A 330 1.88 5.01 -12.99
N PRO A 331 2.21 5.87 -12.00
CA PRO A 331 1.21 6.46 -11.13
C PRO A 331 0.48 7.63 -11.82
N GLU A 332 -0.72 7.94 -11.34
CA GLU A 332 -1.56 9.04 -11.81
C GLU A 332 -1.52 10.21 -10.82
N ILE A 333 -1.38 11.46 -11.30
CA ILE A 333 -1.52 12.62 -10.42
C ILE A 333 -2.98 12.98 -10.21
N ILE A 334 -3.38 13.15 -8.95
CA ILE A 334 -4.72 13.53 -8.52
C ILE A 334 -4.69 14.94 -7.93
N PRO A 335 -4.99 15.98 -8.73
CA PRO A 335 -4.90 17.36 -8.31
C PRO A 335 -5.97 17.71 -7.27
N ARG A 336 -5.55 18.38 -6.18
CA ARG A 336 -6.44 18.89 -5.13
C ARG A 336 -6.02 20.30 -4.71
N ARG A 337 -6.60 20.78 -3.57
CA ARG A 337 -6.39 22.17 -3.12
C ARG A 337 -4.95 22.50 -2.72
N SER A 338 -4.12 21.52 -2.33
CA SER A 338 -2.73 21.77 -1.93
C SER A 338 -1.82 22.24 -3.07
N THR A 339 -2.33 22.25 -4.32
CA THR A 339 -1.64 22.82 -5.48
C THR A 339 -2.53 23.82 -6.25
N ARG A 340 -3.51 24.42 -5.56
CA ARG A 340 -4.32 25.52 -6.12
C ARG A 340 -3.72 26.85 -5.74
N ARG A 341 -2.78 27.32 -6.54
CA ARG A 341 -2.25 28.66 -6.37
C ARG A 341 -3.35 29.69 -6.64
N SER A 342 -3.61 30.61 -5.68
CA SER A 342 -4.50 31.74 -5.90
C SER A 342 -3.87 32.69 -6.92
N SER A 343 -4.61 33.11 -7.91
CA SER A 343 -4.18 34.13 -8.88
C SER A 343 -4.10 35.54 -8.29
N THR A 344 -4.45 35.69 -7.00
CA THR A 344 -4.38 36.98 -6.28
C THR A 344 -3.07 37.04 -5.50
N PRO A 345 -2.21 38.02 -5.74
CA PRO A 345 -1.00 38.21 -4.92
C PRO A 345 -1.39 38.44 -3.46
N PRO A 346 -0.61 37.93 -2.49
CA PRO A 346 -0.89 38.13 -1.08
C PRO A 346 -0.91 39.61 -0.77
N THR A 347 -2.04 40.10 -0.25
CA THR A 347 -2.16 41.46 0.28
C THR A 347 -1.41 41.48 1.61
N HIS A 348 -0.12 41.80 1.59
CA HIS A 348 0.60 42.11 2.81
C HIS A 348 0.01 43.38 3.39
N VAL A 349 -0.81 43.26 4.43
CA VAL A 349 -1.17 44.38 5.30
C VAL A 349 0.09 44.77 6.05
N VAL A 350 0.81 45.75 5.51
CA VAL A 350 1.87 46.43 6.24
C VAL A 350 1.15 47.26 7.34
N THR A 351 1.08 46.69 8.53
CA THR A 351 0.75 47.51 9.73
C THR A 351 1.94 48.41 10.00
N ASN A 352 1.75 49.66 9.65
CA ASN A 352 2.71 50.75 9.94
C ASN A 352 2.61 51.12 11.44
N PRO A 353 3.63 50.90 12.29
CA PRO A 353 3.61 51.36 13.68
C PRO A 353 4.34 52.70 13.77
N ALA A 354 3.71 53.81 13.36
CA ALA A 354 4.21 55.12 13.67
C ALA A 354 3.09 56.16 13.65
N GLY A 355 2.37 56.23 14.74
CA GLY A 355 1.56 57.38 15.12
C GLY A 355 2.22 58.08 16.29
N ASN A 356 3.26 58.85 16.02
CA ASN A 356 3.87 59.75 16.97
C ASN A 356 2.86 60.86 17.31
N ARG A 357 2.34 60.90 18.54
CA ARG A 357 1.62 62.09 19.09
C ARG A 357 2.60 63.01 19.76
N SER A 358 2.98 64.03 19.06
CA SER A 358 3.54 65.23 19.65
C SER A 358 2.47 65.89 20.55
N HIS A 359 2.76 65.94 21.82
CA HIS A 359 2.05 66.76 22.78
C HIS A 359 2.70 68.15 22.73
N ASP A 360 1.97 69.07 22.17
CA ASP A 360 2.34 70.47 22.31
C ASP A 360 1.40 71.13 23.37
N GLY A 361 1.99 71.58 24.45
CA GLY A 361 1.29 72.37 25.46
C GLY A 361 1.30 73.78 25.01
N ASP A 362 0.26 74.50 25.30
CA ASP A 362 0.40 75.90 25.82
C ASP A 362 -0.90 76.43 26.48
N ARG A 363 -0.74 76.92 27.70
CA ARG A 363 -1.28 78.13 28.34
C ARG A 363 -2.79 78.40 28.33
N SER A 364 -3.43 78.39 29.47
CA SER A 364 -3.80 79.57 30.28
C SER A 364 -4.49 79.10 31.53
#